data_3271b77048c264f1ac3b593b2f1984e5
#
_entry.id   3271b77048c264f1ac3b593b2f1984e5
#
_cell.length_a   1.000
_cell.length_b   1.000
_cell.length_c   1.000
_cell.angle_alpha   90.00
_cell.angle_beta   90.00
_cell.angle_gamma   90.00
#
_symmetry.space_group_name_H-M   'P 1'
#
loop_
_entity.id
_entity.type
_entity.pdbx_description
1 polymer ?
#
loop_
_entity_poly.entity_id
_entity_poly.type
_entity_poly.pdbx_seq_one_letter_code
_entity_poly.pdbx_strand_id
1 'polypeptide(L)'
;LVRDHGGPNQGYIRDDGVESFLIDCQYFDVVHIDPFKRFKSIKDAFRHTVKFIRMGLQVNPNIKFEIGTEEAIKSMPPEKLSSFLNQTYNSLNETEKDSIKYLVIQSGTALRENMNIGLYKEVWLNESIYLSRKYGLINKEHNGDYLKTDLIHKKFDHGLDTINIAPEFGQMQTRIYWNNFTSKERSKFYKLCLDSGRWKKWVDEDFDPDTEVETLVNICGHYVFSHLKFEMIKPEGLEQEINTAVSERISEILR
;
A
#
# COMPACT_ATOMS: atom_id res chain seq x y z
N LEU A 1 -12.60 -8.74 1.75
CA LEU A 1 -11.49 -8.06 2.42
C LEU A 1 -10.17 -8.34 1.71
N VAL A 2 -9.29 -7.32 1.59
CA VAL A 2 -7.97 -7.44 0.99
C VAL A 2 -6.89 -7.19 2.04
N ARG A 3 -5.92 -8.10 2.17
CA ARG A 3 -4.72 -7.91 2.97
C ARG A 3 -3.62 -7.35 2.08
N ASP A 4 -3.25 -6.10 2.31
CA ASP A 4 -2.15 -5.47 1.61
C ASP A 4 -0.81 -5.84 2.26
N HIS A 5 0.23 -6.12 1.43
CA HIS A 5 1.58 -6.52 1.85
C HIS A 5 1.64 -7.69 2.84
N GLY A 6 1.27 -8.88 2.39
CA GLY A 6 1.53 -10.14 3.09
C GLY A 6 2.91 -10.71 2.77
N GLY A 7 3.49 -11.47 3.70
CA GLY A 7 4.75 -12.18 3.49
C GLY A 7 5.93 -11.68 4.35
N PRO A 8 7.18 -11.96 3.93
CA PRO A 8 8.35 -11.77 4.79
C PRO A 8 8.67 -10.30 5.05
N ASN A 9 9.06 -10.00 6.29
CA ASN A 9 9.46 -8.66 6.74
C ASN A 9 8.36 -7.59 6.60
N GLN A 10 7.09 -7.97 6.60
CA GLN A 10 5.97 -7.01 6.53
C GLN A 10 5.54 -6.48 7.90
N GLY A 11 5.97 -7.13 8.99
CA GLY A 11 5.74 -6.71 10.38
C GLY A 11 6.85 -5.82 10.96
N TYR A 12 6.79 -5.67 12.28
CA TYR A 12 7.80 -4.92 13.06
C TYR A 12 9.11 -5.70 13.25
N ILE A 13 9.02 -7.03 13.24
CA ILE A 13 10.14 -7.94 13.44
C ILE A 13 10.51 -8.54 12.08
N ARG A 14 11.80 -8.72 11.85
CA ARG A 14 12.26 -9.45 10.67
C ARG A 14 11.94 -10.92 10.83
N ASP A 15 11.05 -11.42 9.99
CA ASP A 15 10.60 -12.81 9.98
C ASP A 15 10.54 -13.38 8.54
N ASP A 16 10.12 -14.61 8.42
CA ASP A 16 9.87 -15.23 7.12
C ASP A 16 8.44 -14.98 6.60
N GLY A 17 7.58 -14.35 7.43
CA GLY A 17 6.20 -13.98 7.13
C GLY A 17 5.25 -15.16 6.96
N VAL A 18 5.67 -16.39 7.28
CA VAL A 18 4.86 -17.59 7.04
C VAL A 18 3.64 -17.64 7.95
N GLU A 19 3.85 -17.46 9.25
CA GLU A 19 2.76 -17.57 10.25
C GLU A 19 1.68 -16.50 10.01
N SER A 20 2.08 -15.22 9.88
CA SER A 20 1.14 -14.13 9.62
C SER A 20 0.41 -14.31 8.30
N PHE A 21 1.10 -14.74 7.24
CA PHE A 21 0.48 -15.01 5.95
C PHE A 21 -0.57 -16.13 6.01
N LEU A 22 -0.30 -17.22 6.73
CA LEU A 22 -1.27 -18.32 6.88
C LEU A 22 -2.51 -17.87 7.66
N ILE A 23 -2.33 -17.01 8.68
CA ILE A 23 -3.43 -16.39 9.40
C ILE A 23 -4.22 -15.47 8.46
N ASP A 24 -3.55 -14.60 7.70
CA ASP A 24 -4.20 -13.71 6.73
C ASP A 24 -5.05 -14.51 5.74
N CYS A 25 -4.58 -15.65 5.23
CA CYS A 25 -5.33 -16.51 4.32
C CYS A 25 -6.63 -17.10 4.91
N GLN A 26 -6.76 -17.13 6.25
CA GLN A 26 -8.01 -17.60 6.91
C GLN A 26 -9.08 -16.51 6.98
N TYR A 27 -8.67 -15.22 7.01
CA TYR A 27 -9.58 -14.10 7.31
C TYR A 27 -9.83 -13.15 6.14
N PHE A 28 -8.97 -13.17 5.11
CA PHE A 28 -9.10 -12.29 3.95
C PHE A 28 -9.51 -13.05 2.70
N ASP A 29 -10.20 -12.36 1.79
CA ASP A 29 -10.59 -12.90 0.48
C ASP A 29 -9.43 -12.82 -0.53
N VAL A 30 -8.59 -11.80 -0.38
CA VAL A 30 -7.41 -11.55 -1.21
C VAL A 30 -6.21 -11.22 -0.32
N VAL A 31 -5.07 -11.83 -0.60
CA VAL A 31 -3.80 -11.51 0.08
C VAL A 31 -2.75 -11.12 -0.95
N HIS A 32 -2.13 -9.95 -0.76
CA HIS A 32 -1.01 -9.50 -1.57
C HIS A 32 0.27 -10.19 -1.14
N ILE A 33 0.86 -10.98 -2.03
CA ILE A 33 2.16 -11.63 -1.82
C ILE A 33 3.25 -10.70 -2.32
N ASP A 34 3.96 -10.02 -1.40
CA ASP A 34 5.06 -9.12 -1.71
C ASP A 34 6.40 -9.64 -1.17
N PRO A 35 7.15 -10.41 -1.97
CA PRO A 35 8.44 -10.98 -1.56
C PRO A 35 9.59 -9.97 -1.64
N PHE A 36 9.40 -8.83 -2.32
CA PHE A 36 10.51 -7.95 -2.73
C PHE A 36 11.12 -7.14 -1.59
N LYS A 37 10.43 -7.01 -0.49
CA LYS A 37 10.99 -6.42 0.73
C LYS A 37 12.20 -7.24 1.26
N ARG A 38 12.16 -8.55 1.06
CA ARG A 38 13.24 -9.48 1.47
C ARG A 38 14.16 -9.85 0.30
N PHE A 39 13.60 -10.18 -0.86
CA PHE A 39 14.34 -10.75 -1.97
C PHE A 39 14.67 -9.71 -3.04
N LYS A 40 15.96 -9.62 -3.40
CA LYS A 40 16.43 -8.65 -4.41
C LYS A 40 16.38 -9.20 -5.84
N SER A 41 16.45 -10.53 -6.02
CA SER A 41 16.44 -11.17 -7.34
C SER A 41 15.01 -11.57 -7.75
N ILE A 42 14.72 -11.49 -9.06
CA ILE A 42 13.46 -12.00 -9.63
C ILE A 42 13.34 -13.50 -9.37
N LYS A 43 14.44 -14.24 -9.47
CA LYS A 43 14.47 -15.69 -9.26
C LYS A 43 14.01 -16.11 -7.86
N ASP A 44 14.46 -15.40 -6.83
CA ASP A 44 14.06 -15.72 -5.46
C ASP A 44 12.64 -15.23 -5.16
N ALA A 45 12.28 -14.07 -5.71
CA ALA A 45 10.94 -13.49 -5.57
C ALA A 45 9.86 -14.42 -6.16
N PHE A 46 10.00 -14.89 -7.41
CA PHE A 46 8.99 -15.79 -8.01
C PHE A 46 8.88 -17.12 -7.27
N ARG A 47 10.00 -17.71 -6.83
CA ARG A 47 10.00 -18.95 -6.05
C ARG A 47 9.22 -18.80 -4.74
N HIS A 48 9.44 -17.66 -4.10
CA HIS A 48 8.73 -17.34 -2.87
C HIS A 48 7.23 -17.12 -3.12
N THR A 49 6.88 -16.39 -4.17
CA THR A 49 5.48 -16.19 -4.59
C THR A 49 4.80 -17.53 -4.85
N VAL A 50 5.40 -18.43 -5.62
CA VAL A 50 4.87 -19.79 -5.89
C VAL A 50 4.70 -20.58 -4.60
N LYS A 51 5.69 -20.53 -3.69
CA LYS A 51 5.59 -21.21 -2.39
C LYS A 51 4.40 -20.69 -1.59
N PHE A 52 4.22 -19.38 -1.52
CA PHE A 52 3.14 -18.75 -0.74
C PHE A 52 1.77 -19.02 -1.34
N ILE A 53 1.62 -18.99 -2.66
CA ILE A 53 0.37 -19.41 -3.33
C ILE A 53 -0.02 -20.82 -2.89
N ARG A 54 0.90 -21.79 -2.96
CA ARG A 54 0.64 -23.18 -2.56
C ARG A 54 0.26 -23.31 -1.09
N MET A 55 0.96 -22.60 -0.22
CA MET A 55 0.68 -22.59 1.21
C MET A 55 -0.69 -21.99 1.52
N GLY A 56 -1.04 -20.86 0.89
CA GLY A 56 -2.33 -20.21 1.09
C GLY A 56 -3.50 -21.08 0.60
N LEU A 57 -3.36 -21.73 -0.55
CA LEU A 57 -4.38 -22.65 -1.08
C LEU A 57 -4.59 -23.89 -0.22
N GLN A 58 -3.57 -24.33 0.52
CA GLN A 58 -3.72 -25.43 1.50
C GLN A 58 -4.57 -25.00 2.71
N VAL A 59 -4.51 -23.71 3.10
CA VAL A 59 -5.29 -23.15 4.21
C VAL A 59 -6.70 -22.78 3.77
N ASN A 60 -6.82 -22.12 2.61
CA ASN A 60 -8.09 -21.67 2.06
C ASN A 60 -8.09 -21.89 0.53
N PRO A 61 -8.77 -22.94 0.03
CA PRO A 61 -8.82 -23.22 -1.41
C PRO A 61 -9.48 -22.12 -2.26
N ASN A 62 -10.25 -21.22 -1.65
CA ASN A 62 -10.94 -20.12 -2.33
C ASN A 62 -10.18 -18.80 -2.30
N ILE A 63 -9.06 -18.72 -1.58
CA ILE A 63 -8.26 -17.50 -1.47
C ILE A 63 -7.81 -17.00 -2.84
N LYS A 64 -7.80 -15.70 -3.02
CA LYS A 64 -7.22 -15.06 -4.20
C LYS A 64 -5.95 -14.30 -3.83
N PHE A 65 -5.07 -14.16 -4.80
CA PHE A 65 -3.80 -13.49 -4.58
C PHE A 65 -3.65 -12.27 -5.47
N GLU A 66 -3.00 -11.29 -4.90
CA GLU A 66 -2.36 -10.20 -5.57
C GLU A 66 -0.85 -10.47 -5.59
N ILE A 67 -0.18 -10.29 -6.72
CA ILE A 67 1.27 -10.51 -6.86
C ILE A 67 1.96 -9.30 -7.46
N GLY A 68 3.22 -9.12 -7.13
CA GLY A 68 4.05 -8.01 -7.62
C GLY A 68 4.63 -7.19 -6.49
N THR A 69 5.04 -5.96 -6.79
CA THR A 69 5.61 -5.03 -5.79
C THR A 69 5.41 -3.59 -6.18
N GLU A 70 5.36 -2.72 -5.19
CA GLU A 70 5.31 -1.27 -5.37
C GLU A 70 6.69 -0.66 -5.62
N GLU A 71 6.72 0.53 -6.24
CA GLU A 71 7.95 1.23 -6.61
C GLU A 71 8.79 1.64 -5.38
N ALA A 72 8.14 1.97 -4.26
CA ALA A 72 8.80 2.29 -3.00
C ALA A 72 9.67 1.14 -2.45
N ILE A 73 9.34 -0.10 -2.77
CA ILE A 73 10.12 -1.28 -2.35
C ILE A 73 11.17 -1.63 -3.39
N LYS A 74 10.77 -1.70 -4.66
CA LYS A 74 11.66 -2.04 -5.77
C LYS A 74 11.13 -1.55 -7.10
N SER A 75 11.95 -0.87 -7.87
CA SER A 75 11.62 -0.54 -9.26
C SER A 75 11.48 -1.81 -10.10
N MET A 76 10.29 -1.98 -10.71
CA MET A 76 9.90 -3.12 -11.53
C MET A 76 9.49 -2.64 -12.93
N PRO A 77 10.45 -2.33 -13.81
CA PRO A 77 10.13 -1.99 -15.19
C PRO A 77 9.44 -3.16 -15.90
N PRO A 78 8.66 -2.91 -16.96
CA PRO A 78 7.82 -3.93 -17.63
C PRO A 78 8.57 -5.21 -18.03
N GLU A 79 9.83 -5.11 -18.42
CA GLU A 79 10.65 -6.29 -18.81
C GLU A 79 10.92 -7.20 -17.61
N LYS A 80 11.18 -6.60 -16.44
CA LYS A 80 11.37 -7.36 -15.19
C LYS A 80 10.04 -7.95 -14.69
N LEU A 81 8.95 -7.20 -14.81
CA LEU A 81 7.60 -7.67 -14.51
C LEU A 81 7.24 -8.86 -15.41
N SER A 82 7.50 -8.76 -16.71
CA SER A 82 7.30 -9.86 -17.67
C SER A 82 8.11 -11.11 -17.27
N SER A 83 9.38 -10.94 -16.91
CA SER A 83 10.24 -12.04 -16.45
C SER A 83 9.69 -12.69 -15.16
N PHE A 84 9.23 -11.89 -14.20
CA PHE A 84 8.64 -12.38 -12.96
C PHE A 84 7.36 -13.19 -13.23
N LEU A 85 6.45 -12.67 -14.06
CA LEU A 85 5.21 -13.34 -14.45
C LEU A 85 5.47 -14.65 -15.18
N ASN A 86 6.34 -14.65 -16.20
CA ASN A 86 6.69 -15.85 -16.97
C ASN A 86 7.20 -16.96 -16.05
N GLN A 87 8.13 -16.64 -15.13
CA GLN A 87 8.70 -17.65 -14.22
C GLN A 87 7.64 -18.14 -13.21
N THR A 88 6.80 -17.25 -12.71
CA THR A 88 5.72 -17.60 -11.77
C THR A 88 4.71 -18.53 -12.46
N TYR A 89 4.16 -18.14 -13.60
CA TYR A 89 3.13 -18.89 -14.31
C TYR A 89 3.63 -20.25 -14.85
N ASN A 90 4.89 -20.33 -15.30
CA ASN A 90 5.49 -21.60 -15.75
C ASN A 90 5.71 -22.59 -14.59
N SER A 91 5.67 -22.14 -13.35
CA SER A 91 5.86 -22.95 -12.14
C SER A 91 4.55 -23.37 -11.48
N LEU A 92 3.41 -22.90 -11.96
CA LEU A 92 2.09 -23.11 -11.39
C LEU A 92 1.24 -24.03 -12.28
N ASN A 93 0.39 -24.86 -11.66
CA ASN A 93 -0.69 -25.57 -12.35
C ASN A 93 -1.91 -24.62 -12.57
N GLU A 94 -2.93 -25.08 -13.31
CA GLU A 94 -4.06 -24.21 -13.69
C GLU A 94 -4.85 -23.71 -12.46
N THR A 95 -5.12 -24.54 -11.46
CA THR A 95 -5.81 -24.14 -10.24
C THR A 95 -5.02 -23.07 -9.46
N GLU A 96 -3.70 -23.22 -9.38
CA GLU A 96 -2.81 -22.24 -8.76
C GLU A 96 -2.80 -20.92 -9.54
N LYS A 97 -2.80 -20.96 -10.88
CA LYS A 97 -2.91 -19.76 -11.74
C LYS A 97 -4.24 -19.05 -11.56
N ASP A 98 -5.36 -19.78 -11.50
CA ASP A 98 -6.71 -19.23 -11.31
C ASP A 98 -6.89 -18.55 -9.94
N SER A 99 -6.02 -18.84 -8.98
CA SER A 99 -6.02 -18.17 -7.70
C SER A 99 -5.41 -16.74 -7.75
N ILE A 100 -4.61 -16.42 -8.78
CA ILE A 100 -4.04 -15.08 -8.94
C ILE A 100 -5.10 -14.18 -9.58
N LYS A 101 -5.44 -13.10 -8.90
CA LYS A 101 -6.48 -12.15 -9.35
C LYS A 101 -5.91 -10.80 -9.78
N TYR A 102 -4.92 -10.30 -9.04
CA TYR A 102 -4.39 -8.96 -9.24
C TYR A 102 -2.89 -8.99 -9.51
N LEU A 103 -2.46 -8.05 -10.34
CA LEU A 103 -1.06 -7.77 -10.62
C LEU A 103 -0.72 -6.35 -10.21
N VAL A 104 0.23 -6.18 -9.29
CA VAL A 104 0.77 -4.85 -8.98
C VAL A 104 1.67 -4.41 -10.11
N ILE A 105 1.34 -3.27 -10.70
CA ILE A 105 2.09 -2.62 -11.77
C ILE A 105 2.68 -1.29 -11.29
N GLN A 106 3.64 -0.77 -12.02
CA GLN A 106 4.30 0.49 -11.70
C GLN A 106 4.31 1.41 -12.92
N SER A 107 3.88 2.65 -12.71
CA SER A 107 3.97 3.70 -13.74
C SER A 107 4.53 5.03 -13.22
N GLY A 108 5.28 4.97 -12.13
CA GLY A 108 5.95 6.12 -11.53
C GLY A 108 5.13 6.75 -10.41
N THR A 109 4.74 5.98 -9.41
CA THR A 109 4.15 6.46 -8.16
C THR A 109 5.14 6.26 -7.01
N ALA A 110 5.49 7.30 -6.29
CA ALA A 110 6.37 7.23 -5.14
C ALA A 110 5.96 8.27 -4.10
N LEU A 111 5.85 7.85 -2.84
CA LEU A 111 5.40 8.70 -1.75
C LEU A 111 6.58 9.21 -0.92
N ARG A 112 6.53 10.49 -0.59
CA ARG A 112 7.39 11.12 0.39
C ARG A 112 6.57 12.15 1.16
N GLU A 113 6.61 12.07 2.48
CA GLU A 113 5.81 12.92 3.36
C GLU A 113 4.30 12.90 2.99
N ASN A 114 3.82 14.00 2.45
CA ASN A 114 2.45 14.20 1.98
C ASN A 114 2.38 14.51 0.48
N MET A 115 3.33 14.02 -0.30
CA MET A 115 3.43 14.26 -1.72
C MET A 115 3.69 12.99 -2.51
N ASN A 116 3.19 12.94 -3.73
CA ASN A 116 3.62 11.98 -4.72
C ASN A 116 4.77 12.60 -5.53
N ILE A 117 5.98 12.10 -5.33
CA ILE A 117 7.20 12.57 -5.98
C ILE A 117 7.58 11.73 -7.20
N GLY A 118 6.76 10.72 -7.53
CA GLY A 118 6.99 9.84 -8.65
C GLY A 118 6.89 10.56 -10.00
N LEU A 119 7.63 10.05 -10.98
CA LEU A 119 7.56 10.54 -12.35
C LEU A 119 6.72 9.59 -13.18
N TYR A 120 5.54 10.06 -13.61
CA TYR A 120 4.64 9.28 -14.45
C TYR A 120 5.32 8.82 -15.74
N LYS A 121 5.22 7.53 -16.01
CA LYS A 121 5.80 6.86 -17.18
C LYS A 121 4.68 6.16 -17.96
N GLU A 122 4.10 6.84 -18.91
CA GLU A 122 3.00 6.33 -19.72
C GLU A 122 3.33 5.02 -20.45
N VAL A 123 4.55 4.90 -20.97
CA VAL A 123 5.01 3.68 -21.64
C VAL A 123 5.00 2.50 -20.67
N TRP A 124 5.45 2.70 -19.43
CA TRP A 124 5.43 1.64 -18.41
C TRP A 124 4.01 1.24 -18.04
N LEU A 125 3.09 2.21 -17.93
CA LEU A 125 1.69 1.94 -17.69
C LEU A 125 1.11 1.05 -18.80
N ASN A 126 1.25 1.46 -20.06
CA ASN A 126 0.68 0.75 -21.20
C ASN A 126 1.26 -0.68 -21.33
N GLU A 127 2.58 -0.82 -21.22
CA GLU A 127 3.24 -2.13 -21.30
C GLU A 127 2.83 -3.05 -20.13
N SER A 128 2.70 -2.52 -18.91
CA SER A 128 2.28 -3.29 -17.75
C SER A 128 0.80 -3.69 -17.81
N ILE A 129 -0.07 -2.81 -18.33
CA ILE A 129 -1.48 -3.14 -18.63
C ILE A 129 -1.55 -4.26 -19.67
N TYR A 130 -0.79 -4.16 -20.75
CA TYR A 130 -0.73 -5.22 -21.76
C TYR A 130 -0.32 -6.57 -21.11
N LEU A 131 0.68 -6.56 -20.24
CA LEU A 131 1.10 -7.76 -19.52
C LEU A 131 -0.02 -8.31 -18.63
N SER A 132 -0.69 -7.48 -17.85
CA SER A 132 -1.79 -7.95 -16.99
C SER A 132 -2.91 -8.60 -17.81
N ARG A 133 -3.32 -7.97 -18.92
CA ARG A 133 -4.34 -8.51 -19.83
C ARG A 133 -3.93 -9.83 -20.46
N LYS A 134 -2.65 -9.99 -20.85
CA LYS A 134 -2.10 -11.24 -21.39
C LYS A 134 -2.28 -12.41 -20.43
N TYR A 135 -2.22 -12.18 -19.12
CA TYR A 135 -2.39 -13.21 -18.10
C TYR A 135 -3.80 -13.24 -17.50
N GLY A 136 -4.74 -12.44 -18.01
CA GLY A 136 -6.11 -12.38 -17.50
C GLY A 136 -6.23 -11.75 -16.11
N LEU A 137 -5.28 -10.89 -15.73
CA LEU A 137 -5.21 -10.27 -14.41
C LEU A 137 -5.78 -8.86 -14.40
N ILE A 138 -6.36 -8.48 -13.28
CA ILE A 138 -6.72 -7.10 -12.96
C ILE A 138 -5.43 -6.38 -12.56
N ASN A 139 -5.10 -5.28 -13.25
CA ASN A 139 -3.95 -4.49 -12.89
C ASN A 139 -4.26 -3.52 -11.74
N LYS A 140 -3.27 -3.29 -10.89
CA LYS A 140 -3.38 -2.46 -9.71
C LYS A 140 -2.09 -1.68 -9.49
N GLU A 141 -2.20 -0.37 -9.32
CA GLU A 141 -1.06 0.46 -8.96
C GLU A 141 -1.13 0.88 -7.48
N HIS A 142 -0.02 0.75 -6.76
CA HIS A 142 0.11 1.21 -5.38
C HIS A 142 0.61 2.66 -5.31
N ASN A 143 0.52 3.28 -4.13
CA ASN A 143 1.00 4.63 -3.87
C ASN A 143 0.34 5.71 -4.76
N GLY A 144 -0.96 5.59 -4.99
CA GLY A 144 -1.75 6.59 -5.73
C GLY A 144 -2.07 7.86 -4.94
N ASP A 145 -1.64 7.92 -3.69
CA ASP A 145 -1.86 9.05 -2.80
C ASP A 145 -1.29 10.34 -3.38
N TYR A 146 -1.97 11.44 -3.18
CA TYR A 146 -1.59 12.80 -3.58
C TYR A 146 -1.40 13.02 -5.09
N LEU A 147 -1.74 12.05 -5.92
CA LEU A 147 -1.80 12.28 -7.36
C LEU A 147 -2.90 13.30 -7.67
N LYS A 148 -2.62 14.15 -8.65
CA LYS A 148 -3.65 15.02 -9.21
C LYS A 148 -4.75 14.16 -9.82
N THR A 149 -6.00 14.56 -9.61
CA THR A 149 -7.18 13.85 -10.10
C THR A 149 -7.13 13.60 -11.60
N ASP A 150 -6.72 14.61 -12.39
CA ASP A 150 -6.57 14.47 -13.85
C ASP A 150 -5.56 13.36 -14.23
N LEU A 151 -4.49 13.18 -13.44
CA LEU A 151 -3.54 12.11 -13.70
C LEU A 151 -4.12 10.75 -13.35
N ILE A 152 -4.91 10.66 -12.28
CA ILE A 152 -5.61 9.41 -11.91
C ILE A 152 -6.59 9.04 -13.03
N HIS A 153 -7.42 9.98 -13.49
CA HIS A 153 -8.34 9.77 -14.59
C HIS A 153 -7.61 9.35 -15.87
N LYS A 154 -6.52 10.04 -16.22
CA LYS A 154 -5.68 9.66 -17.35
C LYS A 154 -5.20 8.22 -17.27
N LYS A 155 -4.77 7.75 -16.08
CA LYS A 155 -4.35 6.36 -15.87
C LYS A 155 -5.51 5.38 -16.10
N PHE A 156 -6.70 5.68 -15.59
CA PHE A 156 -7.90 4.87 -15.83
C PHE A 156 -8.29 4.86 -17.31
N ASP A 157 -8.22 5.98 -18.00
CA ASP A 157 -8.49 6.07 -19.45
C ASP A 157 -7.51 5.21 -20.27
N HIS A 158 -6.27 5.05 -19.81
CA HIS A 158 -5.29 4.13 -20.39
C HIS A 158 -5.56 2.65 -20.05
N GLY A 159 -6.50 2.35 -19.15
CA GLY A 159 -6.89 0.99 -18.78
C GLY A 159 -6.32 0.48 -17.46
N LEU A 160 -5.87 1.37 -16.57
CA LEU A 160 -5.61 1.01 -15.17
C LEU A 160 -6.95 0.58 -14.54
N ASP A 161 -7.00 -0.60 -13.92
CA ASP A 161 -8.23 -1.11 -13.32
C ASP A 161 -8.43 -0.61 -11.90
N THR A 162 -7.37 -0.55 -11.10
CA THR A 162 -7.44 -0.19 -9.68
C THR A 162 -6.20 0.58 -9.22
N ILE A 163 -6.38 1.42 -8.21
CA ILE A 163 -5.30 2.18 -7.57
C ILE A 163 -5.46 2.14 -6.04
N ASN A 164 -4.36 1.96 -5.30
CA ASN A 164 -4.36 2.04 -3.84
C ASN A 164 -4.07 3.47 -3.40
N ILE A 165 -4.93 3.98 -2.51
CA ILE A 165 -4.78 5.25 -1.80
C ILE A 165 -5.08 4.96 -0.33
N ALA A 166 -4.14 5.23 0.57
CA ALA A 166 -4.32 4.94 1.99
C ALA A 166 -3.75 6.03 2.92
N PRO A 167 -2.44 6.37 2.91
CA PRO A 167 -1.90 7.42 3.76
C PRO A 167 -2.60 8.77 3.60
N GLU A 168 -3.01 9.15 2.39
CA GLU A 168 -3.71 10.39 2.09
C GLU A 168 -4.98 10.54 2.94
N PHE A 169 -5.82 9.50 3.01
CA PHE A 169 -7.03 9.52 3.82
C PHE A 169 -6.74 9.58 5.32
N GLY A 170 -5.75 8.81 5.78
CA GLY A 170 -5.30 8.85 7.17
C GLY A 170 -4.72 10.21 7.56
N GLN A 171 -4.05 10.90 6.64
CA GLN A 171 -3.56 12.26 6.87
C GLN A 171 -4.68 13.30 6.84
N MET A 172 -5.69 13.15 5.99
CA MET A 172 -6.89 13.99 6.02
C MET A 172 -7.57 13.93 7.39
N GLN A 173 -7.79 12.74 7.90
CA GLN A 173 -8.33 12.51 9.24
C GLN A 173 -7.42 13.11 10.33
N THR A 174 -6.11 12.93 10.22
CA THR A 174 -5.12 13.48 11.14
C THR A 174 -5.20 15.01 11.21
N ARG A 175 -5.33 15.69 10.07
CA ARG A 175 -5.45 17.16 10.00
C ARG A 175 -6.73 17.65 10.67
N ILE A 176 -7.84 16.95 10.48
CA ILE A 176 -9.11 17.32 11.14
C ILE A 176 -8.96 17.22 12.65
N TYR A 177 -8.42 16.12 13.18
CA TYR A 177 -8.13 16.02 14.62
C TYR A 177 -7.17 17.10 15.10
N TRP A 178 -6.05 17.31 14.40
CA TRP A 178 -5.05 18.30 14.78
C TRP A 178 -5.62 19.71 14.89
N ASN A 179 -6.49 20.11 13.97
CA ASN A 179 -7.12 21.42 13.95
C ASN A 179 -8.09 21.61 15.13
N ASN A 180 -8.71 20.55 15.60
CA ASN A 180 -9.68 20.56 16.68
C ASN A 180 -9.09 20.29 18.07
N PHE A 181 -7.80 19.94 18.16
CA PHE A 181 -7.12 19.76 19.45
C PHE A 181 -6.81 21.10 20.13
N THR A 182 -6.96 21.11 21.46
CA THR A 182 -6.38 22.15 22.33
C THR A 182 -4.84 22.04 22.31
N SER A 183 -4.14 23.09 22.74
CA SER A 183 -2.66 23.06 22.83
C SER A 183 -2.12 21.90 23.68
N LYS A 184 -2.85 21.53 24.75
CA LYS A 184 -2.47 20.41 25.62
C LYS A 184 -2.64 19.07 24.92
N GLU A 185 -3.69 18.89 24.13
CA GLU A 185 -3.94 17.67 23.34
C GLU A 185 -2.96 17.58 22.17
N ARG A 186 -2.67 18.68 21.49
CA ARG A 186 -1.61 18.73 20.45
C ARG A 186 -0.28 18.24 20.98
N SER A 187 0.15 18.74 22.16
CA SER A 187 1.41 18.29 22.78
C SER A 187 1.41 16.80 23.09
N LYS A 188 0.29 16.24 23.56
CA LYS A 188 0.16 14.80 23.83
C LYS A 188 0.16 13.98 22.55
N PHE A 189 -0.54 14.44 21.52
CA PHE A 189 -0.64 13.75 20.25
C PHE A 189 0.71 13.78 19.50
N TYR A 190 1.37 14.93 19.47
CA TYR A 190 2.74 15.03 18.94
C TYR A 190 3.69 14.03 19.61
N LYS A 191 3.69 13.97 20.96
CA LYS A 191 4.53 13.03 21.69
C LYS A 191 4.20 11.58 21.32
N LEU A 192 2.94 11.23 21.17
CA LEU A 192 2.50 9.89 20.76
C LEU A 192 3.01 9.56 19.35
N CYS A 193 2.92 10.50 18.42
CA CYS A 193 3.45 10.39 17.06
C CYS A 193 4.98 10.23 17.05
N LEU A 194 5.68 11.07 17.81
CA LEU A 194 7.15 11.04 17.95
C LEU A 194 7.62 9.69 18.49
N ASP A 195 7.02 9.23 19.59
CA ASP A 195 7.36 7.99 20.28
C ASP A 195 7.08 6.74 19.38
N SER A 196 6.12 6.84 18.44
CA SER A 196 5.83 5.76 17.51
C SER A 196 6.97 5.43 16.55
N GLY A 197 7.83 6.39 16.27
CA GLY A 197 8.94 6.27 15.31
C GLY A 197 8.49 5.99 13.86
N ARG A 198 7.16 5.99 13.57
CA ARG A 198 6.61 5.63 12.25
C ARG A 198 6.90 6.67 11.19
N TRP A 199 7.15 7.91 11.57
CA TRP A 199 7.52 9.02 10.70
C TRP A 199 8.85 8.81 9.99
N LYS A 200 9.83 8.11 10.61
CA LYS A 200 11.20 7.93 10.12
C LYS A 200 11.32 7.33 8.72
N LYS A 201 10.34 6.56 8.27
CA LYS A 201 10.34 5.96 6.92
C LYS A 201 9.89 6.91 5.81
N TRP A 202 9.35 8.09 6.17
CA TRP A 202 8.74 9.03 5.24
C TRP A 202 9.54 10.31 4.99
N VAL A 203 10.60 10.50 5.77
CA VAL A 203 11.43 11.72 5.79
C VAL A 203 12.89 11.40 5.53
N ASP A 204 13.65 12.43 5.17
CA ASP A 204 15.09 12.32 4.97
C ASP A 204 15.86 12.38 6.30
N GLU A 205 17.18 12.14 6.23
CA GLU A 205 18.06 12.08 7.39
C GLU A 205 18.22 13.44 8.11
N ASP A 206 17.98 14.54 7.43
CA ASP A 206 18.06 15.92 7.94
C ASP A 206 16.74 16.43 8.56
N PHE A 207 15.68 15.63 8.56
CA PHE A 207 14.40 15.98 9.17
C PHE A 207 14.52 16.16 10.67
N ASP A 208 14.14 17.34 11.16
CA ASP A 208 14.11 17.64 12.58
C ASP A 208 12.69 17.58 13.17
N PRO A 209 12.37 16.52 13.92
CA PRO A 209 11.03 16.33 14.47
C PRO A 209 10.59 17.43 15.44
N ASP A 210 11.53 18.12 16.10
CA ASP A 210 11.20 19.14 17.09
C ASP A 210 10.85 20.49 16.45
N THR A 211 11.34 20.76 15.25
CA THR A 211 11.00 21.96 14.47
C THR A 211 9.89 21.73 13.46
N GLU A 212 9.75 20.50 12.95
CA GLU A 212 8.76 20.15 11.92
C GLU A 212 7.57 19.36 12.50
N VAL A 213 7.05 19.84 13.63
CA VAL A 213 5.98 19.17 14.41
C VAL A 213 4.75 18.85 13.58
N GLU A 214 4.26 19.78 12.79
CA GLU A 214 3.05 19.58 11.98
C GLU A 214 3.26 18.56 10.87
N THR A 215 4.41 18.59 10.21
CA THR A 215 4.80 17.60 9.21
C THR A 215 4.84 16.21 9.84
N LEU A 216 5.56 16.06 10.96
CA LEU A 216 5.65 14.79 11.69
C LEU A 216 4.27 14.24 12.04
N VAL A 217 3.41 15.06 12.65
CA VAL A 217 2.06 14.66 13.05
C VAL A 217 1.24 14.27 11.83
N ASN A 218 1.29 15.06 10.76
CA ASN A 218 0.53 14.79 9.56
C ASN A 218 0.88 13.44 8.93
N ILE A 219 2.18 13.14 8.78
CA ILE A 219 2.62 11.90 8.11
C ILE A 219 2.46 10.64 8.96
N CYS A 220 2.39 10.74 10.29
CA CYS A 220 2.32 9.55 11.13
C CYS A 220 1.11 9.47 12.10
N GLY A 221 0.26 10.49 12.19
CA GLY A 221 -0.85 10.51 13.12
C GLY A 221 -1.80 9.32 12.98
N HIS A 222 -2.11 8.93 11.75
CA HIS A 222 -2.98 7.78 11.48
C HIS A 222 -2.43 6.44 12.00
N TYR A 223 -1.12 6.29 12.21
CA TYR A 223 -0.55 5.06 12.79
C TYR A 223 -0.81 4.90 14.29
N VAL A 224 -1.24 5.95 14.97
CA VAL A 224 -1.46 5.93 16.42
C VAL A 224 -2.94 6.03 16.80
N PHE A 225 -3.86 6.04 15.85
CA PHE A 225 -5.30 6.13 16.12
C PHE A 225 -5.85 4.96 16.94
N SER A 226 -5.27 3.78 16.84
CA SER A 226 -5.65 2.62 17.65
C SER A 226 -5.01 2.60 19.05
N HIS A 227 -4.18 3.60 19.40
CA HIS A 227 -3.50 3.61 20.67
C HIS A 227 -4.42 4.17 21.78
N LEU A 228 -4.46 3.50 22.95
CA LEU A 228 -5.33 3.89 24.06
C LEU A 228 -5.16 5.37 24.50
N LYS A 229 -3.92 5.90 24.46
CA LYS A 229 -3.69 7.32 24.77
C LYS A 229 -4.29 8.27 23.75
N PHE A 230 -4.45 7.85 22.51
CA PHE A 230 -5.16 8.65 21.50
C PHE A 230 -6.67 8.70 21.82
N GLU A 231 -7.28 7.58 22.15
CA GLU A 231 -8.70 7.54 22.54
C GLU A 231 -9.02 8.47 23.74
N MET A 232 -8.05 8.69 24.63
CA MET A 232 -8.22 9.59 25.77
C MET A 232 -8.17 11.09 25.43
N ILE A 233 -7.71 11.44 24.25
CA ILE A 233 -7.58 12.83 23.78
C ILE A 233 -8.33 13.10 22.48
N LYS A 234 -8.87 12.07 21.86
CA LYS A 234 -9.61 12.17 20.60
C LYS A 234 -10.79 13.13 20.76
N PRO A 235 -10.90 14.18 19.90
CA PRO A 235 -12.08 15.04 19.92
C PRO A 235 -13.32 14.25 19.49
N GLU A 236 -14.44 14.50 20.16
CA GLU A 236 -15.73 13.91 19.83
C GLU A 236 -16.45 14.68 18.72
N GLY A 237 -17.36 14.02 18.01
CA GLY A 237 -18.29 14.65 17.07
C GLY A 237 -17.69 15.03 15.71
N LEU A 238 -16.48 14.59 15.39
CA LEU A 238 -15.80 14.89 14.11
C LEU A 238 -16.04 13.83 13.02
N GLU A 239 -16.75 12.76 13.32
CA GLU A 239 -16.96 11.64 12.40
C GLU A 239 -17.63 12.08 11.09
N GLN A 240 -18.59 13.00 11.15
CA GLN A 240 -19.27 13.50 9.96
C GLN A 240 -18.33 14.35 9.09
N GLU A 241 -17.53 15.24 9.70
CA GLU A 241 -16.56 16.07 8.98
C GLU A 241 -15.51 15.19 8.28
N ILE A 242 -14.96 14.19 8.98
CA ILE A 242 -14.00 13.23 8.44
C ILE A 242 -14.61 12.46 7.27
N ASN A 243 -15.81 11.89 7.45
CA ASN A 243 -16.49 11.13 6.41
C ASN A 243 -16.81 11.99 5.19
N THR A 244 -17.22 13.24 5.38
CA THR A 244 -17.47 14.17 4.28
C THR A 244 -16.19 14.44 3.49
N ALA A 245 -15.10 14.83 4.16
CA ALA A 245 -13.83 15.12 3.49
C ALA A 245 -13.29 13.91 2.71
N VAL A 246 -13.31 12.72 3.31
CA VAL A 246 -12.85 11.49 2.63
C VAL A 246 -13.78 11.13 1.46
N SER A 247 -15.10 11.24 1.63
CA SER A 247 -16.06 10.92 0.56
C SER A 247 -15.97 11.88 -0.62
N GLU A 248 -15.74 13.18 -0.37
CA GLU A 248 -15.51 14.17 -1.42
C GLU A 248 -14.26 13.81 -2.24
N ARG A 249 -13.15 13.48 -1.58
CA ARG A 249 -11.93 13.07 -2.26
C ARG A 249 -12.11 11.79 -3.06
N ILE A 250 -12.77 10.78 -2.50
CA ILE A 250 -13.10 9.54 -3.24
C ILE A 250 -13.97 9.87 -4.46
N SER A 251 -14.95 10.76 -4.29
CA SER A 251 -15.84 11.17 -5.39
C SER A 251 -15.09 11.88 -6.52
N GLU A 252 -14.08 12.71 -6.20
CA GLU A 252 -13.20 13.33 -7.19
C GLU A 252 -12.39 12.28 -7.98
N ILE A 253 -11.88 11.27 -7.29
CA ILE A 253 -11.08 10.19 -7.90
C ILE A 253 -11.94 9.33 -8.84
N LEU A 254 -13.20 9.10 -8.50
CA LEU A 254 -14.09 8.19 -9.24
C LEU A 254 -14.93 8.88 -10.36
N ARG A 255 -14.84 10.18 -10.52
CA ARG A 255 -15.53 10.93 -11.59
C ARG A 255 -14.74 10.89 -12.88
#